data_03a3d1853bfae82414636ea1c77bb64b
#
_entry.id   03a3d1853bfae82414636ea1c77bb64b
#
_cell.length_a   1.000
_cell.length_b   1.000
_cell.length_c   1.000
_cell.angle_alpha   90.00
_cell.angle_beta   90.00
_cell.angle_gamma   90.00
#
_symmetry.space_group_name_H-M   'P 1'
#
loop_
_entity.id
_entity.type
_entity.pdbx_description
1 polymer ?
#
loop_
_entity_poly.entity_id
_entity_poly.type
_entity_poly.pdbx_seq_one_letter_code
_entity_poly.pdbx_strand_id
1 'polypeptide(L)'
;MGSFLQRGTFPPISLDTFCLPRVQGGLGIIDPKTQQSALQLRWLQPIVRAPRSPAGLVPRWMSGLLQASLPSLSPLFPLLFPSMRPSGWRDLTSPLHLVFAAIDHLPHNFDNVVVNSTTCLALPLSAVTIVPASQARFPPSWNDLLVSHLYTFDPALASLRSISIISSHQRSRVINKFLSRVQLNTLTLHPIIVRACCSPRELTEQYPSLPVQDDTSIDLFPFFNALVPSQTWARLSTRTFRGLCSHHLVRARYFDPPRGSRHWRKFWSFPLPLVARNIWFRGLHDKISCRARLHSLLPLAFPSPTCSIYSLSSDSQDHFFFTCPLKNAVWIGMWLEFFGTIPTPTALHNAFHFFSFPSSLNSSIPPSTVFGCTLLAIWRHHWTFIFDDSPFVPSAVVGTARKTLTRICQELDLNPLF
;
A
#
# COMPACT_ATOMS: atom_id res chain seq x y z
N MET A 1 -10.01 -12.15 -7.16
CA MET A 1 -10.08 -12.04 -5.68
C MET A 1 -11.16 -11.06 -5.21
N GLY A 2 -11.26 -9.87 -5.79
CA GLY A 2 -12.30 -8.90 -5.40
C GLY A 2 -13.74 -9.45 -5.47
N SER A 3 -14.12 -10.14 -6.53
CA SER A 3 -15.43 -10.75 -6.70
C SER A 3 -15.71 -11.87 -5.66
N PHE A 4 -14.68 -12.65 -5.31
CA PHE A 4 -14.80 -13.67 -4.27
C PHE A 4 -15.09 -13.07 -2.89
N LEU A 5 -14.34 -12.04 -2.50
CA LEU A 5 -14.49 -11.36 -1.20
C LEU A 5 -15.85 -10.66 -1.09
N GLN A 6 -16.38 -10.20 -2.18
CA GLN A 6 -17.63 -9.43 -2.20
C GLN A 6 -18.87 -10.27 -2.47
N ARG A 7 -18.71 -11.51 -2.95
CA ARG A 7 -19.81 -12.43 -3.31
C ARG A 7 -20.93 -11.74 -4.11
N GLY A 8 -20.55 -10.92 -5.09
CA GLY A 8 -21.50 -10.14 -5.89
C GLY A 8 -22.14 -8.95 -5.17
N THR A 9 -21.75 -8.62 -3.95
CA THR A 9 -22.31 -7.46 -3.22
C THR A 9 -21.94 -6.15 -3.92
N PHE A 10 -22.92 -5.37 -4.26
CA PHE A 10 -22.77 -4.08 -4.97
C PHE A 10 -23.35 -2.93 -4.13
N PRO A 11 -22.79 -1.71 -4.11
CA PRO A 11 -21.52 -1.29 -4.71
C PRO A 11 -20.30 -1.87 -3.98
N PRO A 12 -19.21 -2.17 -4.72
CA PRO A 12 -18.05 -2.83 -4.16
C PRO A 12 -17.20 -1.90 -3.30
N ILE A 13 -16.61 -2.43 -2.23
CA ILE A 13 -15.49 -1.81 -1.53
C ILE A 13 -14.21 -2.23 -2.26
N SER A 14 -13.29 -1.31 -2.53
CA SER A 14 -12.05 -1.64 -3.25
C SER A 14 -11.18 -2.62 -2.46
N LEU A 15 -10.42 -3.46 -3.18
CA LEU A 15 -9.48 -4.39 -2.57
C LEU A 15 -8.45 -3.65 -1.71
N ASP A 16 -7.98 -2.50 -2.17
CA ASP A 16 -7.03 -1.65 -1.42
C ASP A 16 -7.58 -1.26 -0.05
N THR A 17 -8.89 -0.96 0.04
CA THR A 17 -9.54 -0.69 1.34
C THR A 17 -9.55 -1.92 2.23
N PHE A 18 -9.83 -3.11 1.68
CA PHE A 18 -9.79 -4.34 2.45
C PHE A 18 -8.38 -4.67 2.95
N CYS A 19 -7.34 -4.31 2.18
CA CYS A 19 -5.95 -4.52 2.56
C CYS A 19 -5.45 -3.53 3.62
N LEU A 20 -6.09 -2.37 3.81
CA LEU A 20 -5.73 -1.46 4.89
C LEU A 20 -5.82 -2.16 6.26
N PRO A 21 -4.94 -1.82 7.21
CA PRO A 21 -5.06 -2.27 8.59
C PRO A 21 -6.42 -1.92 9.19
N ARG A 22 -6.93 -2.74 10.10
CA ARG A 22 -8.21 -2.46 10.80
C ARG A 22 -8.24 -1.08 11.46
N VAL A 23 -7.11 -0.64 12.01
CA VAL A 23 -6.97 0.69 12.63
C VAL A 23 -7.01 1.86 11.64
N GLN A 24 -6.99 1.57 10.34
CA GLN A 24 -7.10 2.54 9.25
C GLN A 24 -8.39 2.36 8.43
N GLY A 25 -9.34 1.60 8.94
CA GLY A 25 -10.62 1.38 8.28
C GLY A 25 -10.64 0.26 7.24
N GLY A 26 -9.63 -0.61 7.24
CA GLY A 26 -9.61 -1.82 6.42
C GLY A 26 -10.04 -3.07 7.18
N LEU A 27 -9.93 -4.21 6.52
CA LEU A 27 -10.12 -5.53 7.12
C LEU A 27 -8.79 -6.19 7.53
N GLY A 28 -7.64 -5.65 7.12
CA GLY A 28 -6.32 -6.22 7.31
C GLY A 28 -6.08 -7.46 6.44
N ILE A 29 -6.77 -7.56 5.30
CA ILE A 29 -6.55 -8.65 4.35
C ILE A 29 -5.17 -8.46 3.71
N ILE A 30 -4.41 -9.53 3.60
CA ILE A 30 -3.11 -9.50 2.96
C ILE A 30 -3.30 -9.35 1.44
N ASP A 31 -2.73 -8.29 0.86
CA ASP A 31 -2.67 -8.15 -0.58
C ASP A 31 -1.78 -9.24 -1.18
N PRO A 32 -2.30 -10.08 -2.11
CA PRO A 32 -1.53 -11.18 -2.70
C PRO A 32 -0.29 -10.72 -3.47
N LYS A 33 -0.34 -9.56 -4.12
CA LYS A 33 0.81 -9.01 -4.86
C LYS A 33 1.92 -8.63 -3.89
N THR A 34 1.58 -7.91 -2.81
CA THR A 34 2.52 -7.57 -1.74
C THR A 34 3.07 -8.82 -1.05
N GLN A 35 2.23 -9.82 -0.83
CA GLN A 35 2.66 -11.11 -0.26
C GLN A 35 3.63 -11.83 -1.20
N GLN A 36 3.35 -11.86 -2.50
CA GLN A 36 4.23 -12.45 -3.51
C GLN A 36 5.59 -11.75 -3.52
N SER A 37 5.62 -10.42 -3.57
CA SER A 37 6.86 -9.64 -3.50
C SER A 37 7.65 -9.95 -2.22
N ALA A 38 6.99 -9.97 -1.07
CA ALA A 38 7.64 -10.30 0.20
C ALA A 38 8.22 -11.73 0.23
N LEU A 39 7.59 -12.69 -0.42
CA LEU A 39 8.11 -14.05 -0.56
C LEU A 39 9.33 -14.10 -1.49
N GLN A 40 9.36 -13.30 -2.54
CA GLN A 40 10.50 -13.24 -3.45
C GLN A 40 11.72 -12.56 -2.80
N LEU A 41 11.53 -11.53 -2.00
CA LEU A 41 12.61 -10.83 -1.30
C LEU A 41 13.43 -11.74 -0.36
N ARG A 42 12.88 -12.87 0.10
CA ARG A 42 13.63 -13.86 0.89
C ARG A 42 14.87 -14.40 0.15
N TRP A 43 14.86 -14.41 -1.18
CA TRP A 43 16.01 -14.88 -1.96
C TRP A 43 17.21 -13.96 -1.87
N LEU A 44 17.01 -12.68 -1.49
CA LEU A 44 18.09 -11.72 -1.26
C LEU A 44 18.72 -11.88 0.12
N GLN A 45 18.02 -12.48 1.07
CA GLN A 45 18.49 -12.57 2.45
C GLN A 45 19.85 -13.26 2.60
N PRO A 46 20.16 -14.38 1.92
CA PRO A 46 21.48 -14.99 1.96
C PRO A 46 22.59 -14.06 1.41
N ILE A 47 22.28 -13.31 0.34
CA ILE A 47 23.22 -12.40 -0.31
C ILE A 47 23.66 -11.28 0.66
N VAL A 48 22.71 -10.73 1.38
CA VAL A 48 22.94 -9.60 2.29
C VAL A 48 23.56 -10.02 3.61
N ARG A 49 23.38 -11.30 4.03
CA ARG A 49 23.99 -11.81 5.28
C ARG A 49 25.47 -12.09 5.20
N ALA A 50 26.02 -12.25 4.00
CA ALA A 50 27.44 -12.50 3.82
C ALA A 50 28.05 -11.57 2.76
N PRO A 51 28.23 -10.28 3.10
CA PRO A 51 28.65 -9.25 2.14
C PRO A 51 30.03 -9.48 1.53
N ARG A 52 30.91 -10.23 2.21
CA ARG A 52 32.28 -10.51 1.73
C ARG A 52 32.39 -11.63 0.68
N SER A 53 31.31 -12.39 0.44
CA SER A 53 31.26 -13.42 -0.60
C SER A 53 29.86 -13.51 -1.24
N PRO A 54 29.36 -12.41 -1.81
CA PRO A 54 27.99 -12.36 -2.30
C PRO A 54 27.74 -13.35 -3.45
N ALA A 55 28.72 -13.62 -4.29
CA ALA A 55 28.58 -14.50 -5.44
C ALA A 55 28.28 -15.97 -5.07
N GLY A 56 28.83 -16.45 -3.95
CA GLY A 56 28.62 -17.84 -3.49
C GLY A 56 27.26 -18.10 -2.85
N LEU A 57 26.52 -17.06 -2.52
CA LEU A 57 25.24 -17.12 -1.81
C LEU A 57 24.03 -16.91 -2.70
N VAL A 58 24.24 -16.42 -3.91
CA VAL A 58 23.17 -16.36 -4.93
C VAL A 58 22.75 -17.77 -5.28
N PRO A 59 21.46 -18.13 -5.19
CA PRO A 59 21.00 -19.43 -5.62
C PRO A 59 21.51 -19.77 -7.01
N ARG A 60 22.02 -20.98 -7.22
CA ARG A 60 22.68 -21.39 -8.49
C ARG A 60 21.83 -21.11 -9.72
N TRP A 61 20.52 -21.33 -9.65
CA TRP A 61 19.59 -21.05 -10.73
C TRP A 61 19.54 -19.54 -11.06
N MET A 62 19.54 -18.68 -10.04
CA MET A 62 19.51 -17.22 -10.21
C MET A 62 20.86 -16.73 -10.76
N SER A 63 21.96 -17.20 -10.17
CA SER A 63 23.31 -16.89 -10.62
C SER A 63 23.51 -17.26 -12.10
N GLY A 64 23.11 -18.46 -12.50
CA GLY A 64 23.23 -18.90 -13.89
C GLY A 64 22.42 -18.01 -14.86
N LEU A 65 21.19 -17.66 -14.51
CA LEU A 65 20.37 -16.76 -15.35
C LEU A 65 20.93 -15.33 -15.42
N LEU A 66 21.39 -14.79 -14.31
CA LEU A 66 21.98 -13.45 -14.26
C LEU A 66 23.32 -13.39 -15.02
N GLN A 67 24.16 -14.41 -14.87
CA GLN A 67 25.46 -14.50 -15.52
C GLN A 67 25.35 -14.71 -17.03
N ALA A 68 24.36 -15.45 -17.48
CA ALA A 68 24.06 -15.59 -18.93
C ALA A 68 23.64 -14.24 -19.56
N SER A 69 23.09 -13.32 -18.76
CA SER A 69 22.64 -12.02 -19.24
C SER A 69 23.75 -10.96 -19.25
N LEU A 70 24.73 -11.06 -18.35
CA LEU A 70 25.84 -10.09 -18.16
C LEU A 70 27.13 -10.83 -17.78
N PRO A 71 27.80 -11.48 -18.74
CA PRO A 71 28.94 -12.36 -18.44
C PRO A 71 30.16 -11.65 -17.86
N SER A 72 30.29 -10.34 -18.06
CA SER A 72 31.48 -9.54 -17.64
C SER A 72 31.31 -8.76 -16.33
N LEU A 73 30.11 -8.76 -15.73
CA LEU A 73 29.80 -7.98 -14.54
C LEU A 73 29.29 -8.88 -13.40
N SER A 74 29.31 -8.33 -12.17
CA SER A 74 28.72 -9.02 -11.03
C SER A 74 27.24 -9.34 -11.30
N PRO A 75 26.78 -10.58 -11.05
CA PRO A 75 25.37 -10.96 -11.23
C PRO A 75 24.38 -10.17 -10.35
N LEU A 76 24.88 -9.35 -9.41
CA LEU A 76 24.05 -8.52 -8.54
C LEU A 76 23.60 -7.20 -9.17
N PHE A 77 24.28 -6.72 -10.23
CA PHE A 77 23.90 -5.46 -10.88
C PHE A 77 22.45 -5.44 -11.40
N PRO A 78 21.96 -6.45 -12.10
CA PRO A 78 20.57 -6.45 -12.57
C PRO A 78 19.54 -6.43 -11.44
N LEU A 79 19.90 -6.90 -10.25
CA LEU A 79 19.01 -6.84 -9.09
C LEU A 79 18.80 -5.39 -8.61
N LEU A 80 19.86 -4.58 -8.64
CA LEU A 80 19.84 -3.20 -8.13
C LEU A 80 19.45 -2.18 -9.20
N PHE A 81 19.88 -2.41 -10.44
CA PHE A 81 19.78 -1.43 -11.52
C PHE A 81 18.93 -1.96 -12.68
N PRO A 82 17.68 -1.49 -12.81
CA PRO A 82 16.77 -1.93 -13.86
C PRO A 82 17.29 -1.76 -15.30
N SER A 83 18.16 -0.76 -15.53
CA SER A 83 18.80 -0.50 -16.83
C SER A 83 19.78 -1.61 -17.27
N MET A 84 20.29 -2.39 -16.31
CA MET A 84 21.21 -3.51 -16.57
C MET A 84 20.48 -4.84 -16.78
N ARG A 85 19.17 -4.85 -16.78
CA ARG A 85 18.39 -6.07 -17.03
C ARG A 85 18.29 -6.35 -18.52
N PRO A 86 18.27 -7.64 -18.93
CA PRO A 86 18.09 -8.00 -20.34
C PRO A 86 16.82 -7.38 -20.93
N SER A 87 16.85 -7.00 -22.20
CA SER A 87 15.66 -6.60 -22.93
C SER A 87 14.62 -7.73 -22.90
N GLY A 88 13.35 -7.39 -22.64
CA GLY A 88 12.28 -8.40 -22.55
C GLY A 88 12.21 -9.16 -21.23
N TRP A 89 12.97 -8.80 -20.19
CA TRP A 89 12.90 -9.47 -18.89
C TRP A 89 11.48 -9.49 -18.29
N ARG A 90 10.62 -8.54 -18.65
CA ARG A 90 9.23 -8.48 -18.19
C ARG A 90 8.36 -9.58 -18.80
N ASP A 91 8.73 -10.08 -19.95
CA ASP A 91 8.01 -11.12 -20.68
C ASP A 91 8.49 -12.53 -20.28
N LEU A 92 9.51 -12.60 -19.40
CA LEU A 92 10.01 -13.85 -18.88
C LEU A 92 8.97 -14.51 -17.99
N THR A 93 8.62 -15.75 -18.26
CA THR A 93 7.90 -16.65 -17.36
C THR A 93 8.78 -17.12 -16.19
N SER A 94 10.03 -16.68 -16.18
CA SER A 94 11.05 -17.02 -15.19
C SER A 94 10.74 -16.44 -13.80
N PRO A 95 11.04 -17.17 -12.71
CA PRO A 95 10.99 -16.64 -11.35
C PRO A 95 11.80 -15.35 -11.13
N LEU A 96 12.82 -15.13 -11.98
CA LEU A 96 13.70 -13.96 -11.90
C LEU A 96 12.94 -12.64 -12.07
N HIS A 97 11.93 -12.60 -12.96
CA HIS A 97 11.12 -11.40 -13.13
C HIS A 97 10.35 -11.04 -11.85
N LEU A 98 9.91 -12.04 -11.09
CA LEU A 98 9.21 -11.82 -9.81
C LEU A 98 10.17 -11.26 -8.76
N VAL A 99 11.43 -11.70 -8.76
CA VAL A 99 12.47 -11.14 -7.87
C VAL A 99 12.77 -9.70 -8.24
N PHE A 100 12.93 -9.37 -9.52
CA PHE A 100 13.12 -8.00 -9.99
C PHE A 100 11.93 -7.10 -9.60
N ALA A 101 10.71 -7.55 -9.88
CA ALA A 101 9.51 -6.81 -9.51
C ALA A 101 9.42 -6.59 -7.99
N ALA A 102 9.84 -7.57 -7.18
CA ALA A 102 9.83 -7.44 -5.72
C ALA A 102 10.86 -6.41 -5.24
N ILE A 103 12.05 -6.38 -5.83
CA ILE A 103 13.09 -5.39 -5.49
C ILE A 103 12.64 -3.98 -5.88
N ASP A 104 12.02 -3.83 -7.04
CA ASP A 104 11.53 -2.54 -7.54
C ASP A 104 10.44 -1.92 -6.65
N HIS A 105 9.79 -2.72 -5.79
CA HIS A 105 8.86 -2.22 -4.78
C HIS A 105 9.55 -1.66 -3.53
N LEU A 106 10.86 -1.90 -3.34
CA LEU A 106 11.61 -1.31 -2.26
C LEU A 106 11.98 0.15 -2.59
N PRO A 107 12.15 1.01 -1.58
CA PRO A 107 12.58 2.38 -1.82
C PRO A 107 14.03 2.39 -2.30
N HIS A 108 14.28 2.91 -3.52
CA HIS A 108 15.61 3.07 -4.10
C HIS A 108 16.16 4.48 -3.79
N ASN A 109 16.50 4.73 -2.53
CA ASN A 109 17.15 5.97 -2.15
C ASN A 109 18.65 5.71 -1.93
N PHE A 110 19.45 6.02 -2.95
CA PHE A 110 20.90 5.85 -2.93
C PHE A 110 21.67 7.15 -2.65
N ASP A 111 21.01 8.23 -2.24
CA ASP A 111 21.62 9.54 -2.02
C ASP A 111 22.78 9.50 -1.02
N ASN A 112 22.69 8.66 -0.01
CA ASN A 112 23.71 8.51 1.03
C ASN A 112 24.65 7.31 0.82
N VAL A 113 24.54 6.62 -0.31
CA VAL A 113 25.40 5.47 -0.61
C VAL A 113 26.81 5.97 -0.95
N VAL A 114 27.81 5.35 -0.32
CA VAL A 114 29.23 5.57 -0.60
C VAL A 114 29.82 4.25 -1.05
N VAL A 115 30.54 4.28 -2.15
CA VAL A 115 31.19 3.12 -2.76
C VAL A 115 32.64 3.46 -3.11
N ASN A 116 33.48 2.42 -3.22
CA ASN A 116 34.82 2.58 -3.70
C ASN A 116 34.86 2.99 -5.20
N SER A 117 35.98 3.50 -5.65
CA SER A 117 36.16 3.98 -7.04
C SER A 117 35.95 2.89 -8.07
N THR A 118 36.37 1.66 -7.78
CA THR A 118 36.18 0.48 -8.65
C THR A 118 34.69 0.16 -8.85
N THR A 119 33.93 0.14 -7.77
CA THR A 119 32.47 -0.06 -7.84
C THR A 119 31.80 1.09 -8.59
N CYS A 120 32.20 2.34 -8.31
CA CYS A 120 31.63 3.50 -8.99
C CYS A 120 31.86 3.45 -10.50
N LEU A 121 33.08 3.10 -10.94
CA LEU A 121 33.42 2.96 -12.36
C LEU A 121 32.61 1.87 -13.08
N ALA A 122 32.19 0.83 -12.37
CA ALA A 122 31.39 -0.26 -12.91
C ALA A 122 29.89 0.05 -12.96
N LEU A 123 29.43 1.15 -12.34
CA LEU A 123 28.00 1.51 -12.35
C LEU A 123 27.55 1.96 -13.74
N PRO A 124 26.26 1.65 -14.10
CA PRO A 124 25.67 2.22 -15.30
C PRO A 124 25.46 3.72 -15.14
N LEU A 125 25.62 4.49 -16.20
CA LEU A 125 25.40 5.95 -16.17
C LEU A 125 23.96 6.29 -15.73
N SER A 126 23.00 5.46 -16.06
CA SER A 126 21.60 5.61 -15.64
C SER A 126 21.42 5.55 -14.11
N ALA A 127 22.29 4.86 -13.39
CA ALA A 127 22.25 4.76 -11.92
C ALA A 127 22.83 6.01 -11.22
N VAL A 128 23.73 6.72 -11.90
CA VAL A 128 24.43 7.88 -11.37
C VAL A 128 24.00 9.20 -11.98
N THR A 129 22.89 9.19 -12.72
CA THR A 129 22.34 10.39 -13.37
C THR A 129 20.89 10.62 -12.95
N ILE A 130 20.59 11.82 -12.51
CA ILE A 130 19.25 12.27 -12.16
C ILE A 130 18.68 13.01 -13.36
N VAL A 131 17.55 12.53 -13.88
CA VAL A 131 16.79 13.19 -14.94
C VAL A 131 15.72 14.04 -14.29
N PRO A 132 15.67 15.37 -14.49
CA PRO A 132 14.62 16.21 -13.96
C PRO A 132 13.24 15.77 -14.43
N ALA A 133 12.23 15.88 -13.56
CA ALA A 133 10.85 15.43 -13.86
C ALA A 133 10.21 16.16 -15.07
N SER A 134 10.74 17.32 -15.44
CA SER A 134 10.30 18.11 -16.61
C SER A 134 10.88 17.64 -17.93
N GLN A 135 11.79 16.65 -17.93
CA GLN A 135 12.51 16.21 -19.11
C GLN A 135 12.14 14.80 -19.56
N ALA A 136 12.43 14.53 -20.84
CA ALA A 136 12.27 13.22 -21.42
C ALA A 136 13.10 12.15 -20.66
N ARG A 137 12.59 10.92 -20.65
CA ARG A 137 13.24 9.75 -20.05
C ARG A 137 14.69 9.60 -20.50
N PHE A 138 15.52 9.00 -19.66
CA PHE A 138 16.89 8.60 -20.01
C PHE A 138 16.88 7.79 -21.32
N PRO A 139 17.66 8.20 -22.33
CA PRO A 139 17.60 7.55 -23.63
C PRO A 139 18.02 6.08 -23.53
N PRO A 140 17.25 5.14 -24.14
CA PRO A 140 17.60 3.71 -24.10
C PRO A 140 18.99 3.39 -24.63
N SER A 141 19.48 4.14 -25.61
CA SER A 141 20.85 3.99 -26.17
C SER A 141 21.98 4.27 -25.18
N TRP A 142 21.66 4.79 -24.00
CA TRP A 142 22.66 5.08 -22.96
C TRP A 142 22.66 4.05 -21.82
N ASN A 143 21.76 3.07 -21.88
CA ASN A 143 21.65 2.04 -20.82
C ASN A 143 22.93 1.20 -20.70
N ASP A 144 23.67 1.02 -21.80
CA ASP A 144 24.89 0.22 -21.85
C ASP A 144 26.15 1.03 -21.48
N LEU A 145 25.99 2.34 -21.21
CA LEU A 145 27.13 3.19 -20.83
C LEU A 145 27.41 3.06 -19.33
N LEU A 146 28.69 2.79 -19.04
CA LEU A 146 29.22 2.74 -17.67
C LEU A 146 29.92 4.06 -17.31
N VAL A 147 30.07 4.30 -16.02
CA VAL A 147 30.84 5.45 -15.50
C VAL A 147 32.28 5.43 -16.03
N SER A 148 32.90 4.25 -16.17
CA SER A 148 34.24 4.06 -16.73
C SER A 148 34.41 4.58 -18.16
N HIS A 149 33.35 4.82 -18.92
CA HIS A 149 33.44 5.45 -20.23
C HIS A 149 33.68 6.97 -20.15
N LEU A 150 33.43 7.60 -19.00
CA LEU A 150 33.56 9.05 -18.79
C LEU A 150 34.56 9.44 -17.71
N TYR A 151 34.85 8.54 -16.78
CA TYR A 151 35.71 8.77 -15.66
C TYR A 151 36.80 7.71 -15.55
N THR A 152 37.95 8.10 -15.01
CA THR A 152 39.05 7.20 -14.68
C THR A 152 39.53 7.45 -13.25
N PHE A 153 40.12 6.46 -12.63
CA PHE A 153 40.72 6.59 -11.31
C PHE A 153 42.10 7.30 -11.40
N ASP A 154 42.27 8.33 -10.60
CA ASP A 154 43.54 9.02 -10.42
C ASP A 154 44.19 8.54 -9.12
N PRO A 155 45.26 7.73 -9.20
CA PRO A 155 45.91 7.19 -8.00
C PRO A 155 46.60 8.27 -7.15
N ALA A 156 46.98 9.41 -7.74
CA ALA A 156 47.64 10.49 -7.00
C ALA A 156 46.69 11.23 -6.05
N LEU A 157 45.43 11.31 -6.43
CA LEU A 157 44.34 11.95 -5.64
C LEU A 157 43.44 10.94 -4.96
N ALA A 158 43.62 9.66 -5.24
CA ALA A 158 42.71 8.58 -4.80
C ALA A 158 41.21 8.88 -5.07
N SER A 159 40.94 9.49 -6.24
CA SER A 159 39.58 9.91 -6.62
C SER A 159 39.33 9.74 -8.10
N LEU A 160 38.04 9.83 -8.51
CA LEU A 160 37.69 9.78 -9.93
C LEU A 160 37.86 11.12 -10.61
N ARG A 161 38.45 11.11 -11.80
CA ARG A 161 38.53 12.26 -12.68
C ARG A 161 37.85 12.00 -14.02
N SER A 162 37.24 13.04 -14.58
CA SER A 162 36.72 12.98 -15.92
C SER A 162 37.82 12.74 -16.94
N ILE A 163 37.60 11.85 -17.90
CA ILE A 163 38.52 11.60 -19.00
C ILE A 163 38.62 12.88 -19.82
N SER A 164 39.83 13.46 -19.92
CA SER A 164 40.08 14.72 -20.63
C SER A 164 39.67 14.60 -22.11
N ILE A 165 39.08 15.67 -22.61
CA ILE A 165 38.57 15.79 -23.99
C ILE A 165 39.69 15.70 -25.05
N ILE A 166 40.93 15.92 -24.66
CA ILE A 166 42.07 16.12 -25.57
C ILE A 166 42.59 14.83 -26.19
N SER A 167 42.32 13.66 -25.62
CA SER A 167 42.95 12.41 -26.05
C SER A 167 42.13 11.45 -26.91
N SER A 168 40.92 11.77 -27.30
CA SER A 168 40.08 10.80 -28.06
C SER A 168 39.43 11.34 -29.33
N HIS A 169 40.15 11.10 -30.47
CA HIS A 169 39.53 11.18 -31.78
C HIS A 169 38.39 10.15 -32.03
N GLN A 170 38.07 9.32 -31.04
CA GLN A 170 37.08 8.23 -31.13
C GLN A 170 35.96 8.24 -30.11
N ARG A 171 35.59 9.39 -29.54
CA ARG A 171 34.41 9.42 -28.69
C ARG A 171 33.15 9.16 -29.48
N SER A 172 32.39 8.18 -29.03
CA SER A 172 31.11 7.88 -29.67
C SER A 172 30.20 9.13 -29.57
N ARG A 173 29.37 9.36 -30.61
CA ARG A 173 28.36 10.45 -30.64
C ARG A 173 27.47 10.44 -29.40
N VAL A 174 27.27 9.27 -28.81
CA VAL A 174 26.44 9.04 -27.63
C VAL A 174 27.08 9.66 -26.38
N ILE A 175 28.39 9.48 -26.16
CA ILE A 175 29.13 10.06 -25.03
C ILE A 175 29.14 11.58 -25.14
N ASN A 176 29.43 12.13 -26.33
CA ASN A 176 29.41 13.58 -26.54
C ASN A 176 28.03 14.20 -26.28
N LYS A 177 26.96 13.53 -26.69
CA LYS A 177 25.59 13.99 -26.41
C LYS A 177 25.26 13.94 -24.91
N PHE A 178 25.73 12.91 -24.19
CA PHE A 178 25.58 12.84 -22.73
C PHE A 178 26.31 14.02 -22.05
N LEU A 179 27.57 14.23 -22.36
CA LEU A 179 28.38 15.31 -21.80
C LEU A 179 27.77 16.69 -22.06
N SER A 180 27.29 16.94 -23.29
CA SER A 180 26.60 18.20 -23.64
C SER A 180 25.35 18.40 -22.76
N ARG A 181 24.58 17.37 -22.45
CA ARG A 181 23.39 17.48 -21.59
C ARG A 181 23.77 17.76 -20.13
N VAL A 182 24.84 17.17 -19.63
CA VAL A 182 25.36 17.48 -18.27
C VAL A 182 25.84 18.93 -18.21
N GLN A 183 26.62 19.39 -19.22
CA GLN A 183 27.09 20.77 -19.29
C GLN A 183 25.96 21.80 -19.38
N LEU A 184 24.87 21.48 -20.08
CA LEU A 184 23.69 22.34 -20.21
C LEU A 184 22.75 22.22 -18.99
N ASN A 185 23.18 21.59 -17.90
CA ASN A 185 22.38 21.33 -16.68
C ASN A 185 21.02 20.64 -16.95
N THR A 186 20.88 19.96 -18.10
CA THR A 186 19.68 19.18 -18.41
C THR A 186 19.72 17.77 -17.79
N LEU A 187 20.86 17.35 -17.26
CA LEU A 187 21.10 16.16 -16.46
C LEU A 187 21.93 16.55 -15.25
N THR A 188 21.60 16.00 -14.09
CA THR A 188 22.36 16.21 -12.86
C THR A 188 23.05 14.91 -12.47
N LEU A 189 24.29 14.98 -12.03
CA LEU A 189 25.02 13.82 -11.53
C LEU A 189 24.54 13.48 -10.13
N HIS A 190 24.37 12.19 -9.88
CA HIS A 190 23.96 11.70 -8.57
C HIS A 190 25.08 11.92 -7.52
N PRO A 191 24.75 12.16 -6.24
CA PRO A 191 25.73 12.34 -5.17
C PRO A 191 26.79 11.22 -5.05
N ILE A 192 26.49 10.00 -5.46
CA ILE A 192 27.43 8.87 -5.49
C ILE A 192 28.70 9.22 -6.31
N ILE A 193 28.52 9.77 -7.52
CA ILE A 193 29.66 10.08 -8.39
C ILE A 193 30.39 11.33 -7.90
N VAL A 194 29.63 12.30 -7.39
CA VAL A 194 30.22 13.53 -6.83
C VAL A 194 31.15 13.16 -5.68
N ARG A 195 30.74 12.30 -4.78
CA ARG A 195 31.57 11.80 -3.67
C ARG A 195 32.77 11.00 -4.14
N ALA A 196 32.63 10.17 -5.17
CA ALA A 196 33.72 9.41 -5.73
C ALA A 196 34.80 10.31 -6.43
N CYS A 197 34.42 11.52 -6.83
CA CYS A 197 35.32 12.53 -7.36
C CYS A 197 36.03 13.35 -6.27
N CYS A 198 35.60 13.29 -5.01
CA CYS A 198 36.24 13.94 -3.89
C CYS A 198 37.47 13.13 -3.41
N SER A 199 38.51 13.80 -2.96
CA SER A 199 39.65 13.12 -2.33
C SER A 199 39.26 12.52 -0.98
N PRO A 200 39.97 11.47 -0.48
CA PRO A 200 39.70 10.91 0.84
C PRO A 200 39.73 11.92 1.99
N ARG A 201 40.59 12.96 1.89
CA ARG A 201 40.64 14.04 2.87
C ARG A 201 39.33 14.86 2.89
N GLU A 202 38.85 15.29 1.72
CA GLU A 202 37.61 16.04 1.58
C GLU A 202 36.41 15.22 2.06
N LEU A 203 36.39 13.92 1.79
CA LEU A 203 35.35 13.02 2.29
C LEU A 203 35.36 12.86 3.80
N THR A 204 36.59 12.77 4.42
CA THR A 204 36.68 12.62 5.87
C THR A 204 36.26 13.89 6.60
N GLU A 205 36.54 15.06 6.03
CA GLU A 205 36.09 16.34 6.59
C GLU A 205 34.56 16.50 6.52
N GLN A 206 33.97 16.09 5.42
CA GLN A 206 32.50 16.17 5.25
C GLN A 206 31.73 15.02 5.91
N TYR A 207 32.33 13.83 5.98
CA TYR A 207 31.71 12.61 6.47
C TYR A 207 32.66 11.81 7.38
N PRO A 208 32.93 12.26 8.59
CA PRO A 208 33.98 11.69 9.46
C PRO A 208 33.71 10.24 9.92
N SER A 209 32.49 9.74 9.74
CA SER A 209 32.09 8.38 10.12
C SER A 209 32.25 7.33 9.01
N LEU A 210 32.70 7.71 7.81
CA LEU A 210 32.83 6.79 6.69
C LEU A 210 34.19 6.10 6.68
N PRO A 211 34.28 4.77 6.73
CA PRO A 211 35.52 4.05 6.57
C PRO A 211 36.02 4.21 5.11
N VAL A 212 37.20 4.72 4.93
CA VAL A 212 37.89 4.69 3.63
C VAL A 212 38.34 3.25 3.39
N GLN A 213 37.62 2.51 2.56
CA GLN A 213 38.00 1.17 2.14
C GLN A 213 38.83 1.23 0.85
N ASP A 214 40.05 0.80 0.94
CA ASP A 214 40.99 0.64 -0.16
C ASP A 214 40.80 -0.71 -0.89
N ASP A 215 39.56 -1.13 -1.05
CA ASP A 215 39.22 -2.41 -1.67
C ASP A 215 39.04 -2.24 -3.20
N THR A 216 39.85 -2.97 -3.96
CA THR A 216 39.84 -2.96 -5.43
C THR A 216 38.74 -3.83 -6.01
N SER A 217 37.94 -4.47 -5.17
CA SER A 217 36.82 -5.29 -5.59
C SER A 217 35.54 -4.48 -5.78
N ILE A 218 34.63 -4.99 -6.63
CA ILE A 218 33.29 -4.41 -6.79
C ILE A 218 32.45 -4.81 -5.56
N ASP A 219 32.08 -3.81 -4.76
CA ASP A 219 31.21 -3.98 -3.60
C ASP A 219 29.85 -3.32 -3.81
N LEU A 220 28.78 -4.13 -3.93
CA LEU A 220 27.40 -3.68 -4.07
C LEU A 220 26.61 -3.70 -2.75
N PHE A 221 27.24 -4.14 -1.66
CA PHE A 221 26.58 -4.21 -0.36
C PHE A 221 26.05 -2.87 0.14
N PRO A 222 26.72 -1.71 -0.05
CA PRO A 222 26.16 -0.42 0.35
C PRO A 222 24.80 -0.11 -0.28
N PHE A 223 24.56 -0.54 -1.51
CA PHE A 223 23.27 -0.39 -2.19
C PHE A 223 22.20 -1.28 -1.58
N PHE A 224 22.49 -2.56 -1.31
CA PHE A 224 21.56 -3.44 -0.62
C PHE A 224 21.21 -2.93 0.78
N ASN A 225 22.19 -2.40 1.49
CA ASN A 225 21.99 -1.81 2.81
C ASN A 225 21.15 -0.53 2.77
N ALA A 226 21.21 0.21 1.67
CA ALA A 226 20.34 1.37 1.44
C ALA A 226 18.89 0.98 1.11
N LEU A 227 18.67 -0.16 0.43
CA LEU A 227 17.31 -0.68 0.21
C LEU A 227 16.65 -1.09 1.52
N VAL A 228 17.39 -1.80 2.37
CA VAL A 228 16.91 -2.25 3.67
C VAL A 228 18.10 -2.29 4.64
N PRO A 229 18.05 -1.59 5.78
CA PRO A 229 19.17 -1.56 6.73
C PRO A 229 19.64 -2.96 7.15
N SER A 230 20.97 -3.15 7.26
CA SER A 230 21.58 -4.46 7.53
C SER A 230 21.08 -5.15 8.80
N GLN A 231 20.81 -4.38 9.86
CA GLN A 231 20.22 -4.88 11.11
C GLN A 231 18.81 -5.47 10.88
N THR A 232 18.07 -4.91 9.92
CA THR A 232 16.75 -5.38 9.53
C THR A 232 16.84 -6.66 8.71
N TRP A 233 17.84 -6.79 7.80
CA TRP A 233 18.05 -8.02 7.02
C TRP A 233 18.27 -9.26 7.88
N ALA A 234 18.98 -9.14 8.99
CA ALA A 234 19.26 -10.26 9.89
C ALA A 234 17.99 -10.85 10.53
N ARG A 235 16.96 -10.03 10.72
CA ARG A 235 15.70 -10.37 11.41
C ARG A 235 14.47 -10.36 10.48
N LEU A 236 14.66 -10.25 9.16
CA LEU A 236 13.56 -10.11 8.22
C LEU A 236 12.69 -11.37 8.16
N SER A 237 11.47 -11.20 8.58
CA SER A 237 10.35 -12.09 8.29
C SER A 237 9.57 -11.63 7.06
N THR A 238 8.80 -12.54 6.46
CA THR A 238 7.84 -12.16 5.39
C THR A 238 6.89 -11.03 5.81
N ARG A 239 6.56 -10.96 7.12
CA ARG A 239 5.74 -9.87 7.67
C ARG A 239 6.45 -8.53 7.58
N THR A 240 7.74 -8.46 7.89
CA THR A 240 8.55 -7.24 7.81
C THR A 240 8.70 -6.78 6.36
N PHE A 241 8.99 -7.69 5.44
CA PHE A 241 9.04 -7.40 4.01
C PHE A 241 7.69 -6.86 3.48
N ARG A 242 6.56 -7.45 3.90
CA ARG A 242 5.25 -6.88 3.55
C ARG A 242 5.11 -5.45 4.02
N GLY A 243 5.57 -5.14 5.24
CA GLY A 243 5.58 -3.77 5.75
C GLY A 243 6.34 -2.81 4.83
N LEU A 244 7.53 -3.19 4.40
CA LEU A 244 8.36 -2.41 3.47
C LEU A 244 7.66 -2.20 2.10
N CYS A 245 7.09 -3.26 1.53
CA CYS A 245 6.38 -3.18 0.25
C CYS A 245 5.04 -2.41 0.35
N SER A 246 4.43 -2.31 1.54
CA SER A 246 3.12 -1.68 1.74
C SER A 246 3.18 -0.16 1.91
N HIS A 247 4.35 0.44 2.12
CA HIS A 247 4.47 1.88 2.33
C HIS A 247 3.91 2.74 1.19
N HIS A 248 3.90 2.24 -0.04
CA HIS A 248 3.31 2.92 -1.19
C HIS A 248 1.79 2.80 -1.29
N LEU A 249 1.17 1.88 -0.55
CA LEU A 249 -0.29 1.64 -0.56
C LEU A 249 -1.04 2.54 0.42
N VAL A 250 -0.34 3.19 1.35
CA VAL A 250 -0.94 4.09 2.34
C VAL A 250 -1.19 5.46 1.74
N ARG A 251 -1.98 5.56 0.67
CA ARG A 251 -2.74 6.78 0.42
C ARG A 251 -3.80 6.84 1.51
N ALA A 252 -3.59 7.76 2.47
CA ALA A 252 -4.60 8.06 3.45
C ALA A 252 -5.93 8.33 2.72
N ARG A 253 -6.90 7.43 2.87
CA ARG A 253 -8.24 7.70 2.36
C ARG A 253 -8.81 8.82 3.19
N TYR A 254 -9.22 9.85 2.50
CA TYR A 254 -9.97 10.91 3.11
C TYR A 254 -11.37 10.37 3.43
N PHE A 255 -11.69 10.25 4.71
CA PHE A 255 -13.04 10.00 5.17
C PHE A 255 -13.67 11.32 5.56
N ASP A 256 -14.89 11.53 5.16
CA ASP A 256 -15.69 12.64 5.61
C ASP A 256 -16.85 12.09 6.47
N PRO A 257 -16.89 12.37 7.77
CA PRO A 257 -15.89 13.04 8.60
C PRO A 257 -14.60 12.21 8.82
N PRO A 258 -13.46 12.88 9.11
CA PRO A 258 -12.16 12.20 9.33
C PRO A 258 -12.24 11.16 10.46
N ARG A 259 -11.76 9.95 10.19
CA ARG A 259 -11.79 8.82 11.14
C ARG A 259 -10.39 8.33 11.46
N GLY A 260 -9.94 8.65 12.67
CA GLY A 260 -8.62 8.24 13.16
C GLY A 260 -8.57 6.77 13.64
N SER A 261 -7.37 6.30 13.97
CA SER A 261 -7.14 4.93 14.44
C SER A 261 -7.90 4.56 15.72
N ARG A 262 -8.15 5.52 16.61
CA ARG A 262 -8.97 5.34 17.81
C ARG A 262 -10.42 5.02 17.47
N HIS A 263 -10.97 5.70 16.46
CA HIS A 263 -12.32 5.48 15.96
C HIS A 263 -12.50 4.04 15.45
N TRP A 264 -11.58 3.59 14.57
CA TRP A 264 -11.64 2.24 14.01
C TRP A 264 -11.40 1.15 15.06
N ARG A 265 -10.50 1.37 16.02
CA ARG A 265 -10.35 0.42 17.14
C ARG A 265 -11.64 0.27 17.95
N LYS A 266 -12.34 1.38 18.23
CA LYS A 266 -13.64 1.36 18.89
C LYS A 266 -14.69 0.60 18.08
N PHE A 267 -14.75 0.82 16.74
CA PHE A 267 -15.67 0.09 15.87
C PHE A 267 -15.44 -1.42 15.92
N TRP A 268 -14.20 -1.85 15.84
CA TRP A 268 -13.86 -3.29 15.83
C TRP A 268 -14.06 -3.97 17.19
N SER A 269 -14.11 -3.21 18.30
CA SER A 269 -14.36 -3.75 19.64
C SER A 269 -15.86 -3.94 19.93
N PHE A 270 -16.77 -3.43 19.11
CA PHE A 270 -18.20 -3.60 19.37
C PHE A 270 -18.63 -5.06 19.32
N PRO A 271 -19.40 -5.55 20.30
CA PRO A 271 -19.95 -6.90 20.28
C PRO A 271 -21.15 -6.96 19.34
N LEU A 272 -20.89 -7.20 18.06
CA LEU A 272 -21.86 -7.19 16.98
C LEU A 272 -21.86 -8.52 16.21
N PRO A 273 -23.02 -8.97 15.71
CA PRO A 273 -23.06 -10.00 14.69
C PRO A 273 -22.24 -9.61 13.47
N LEU A 274 -21.56 -10.56 12.85
CA LEU A 274 -20.72 -10.30 11.68
C LEU A 274 -21.49 -9.58 10.56
N VAL A 275 -22.76 -9.93 10.35
CA VAL A 275 -23.61 -9.30 9.32
C VAL A 275 -23.93 -7.86 9.68
N ALA A 276 -24.29 -7.57 10.94
CA ALA A 276 -24.54 -6.20 11.39
C ALA A 276 -23.29 -5.33 11.26
N ARG A 277 -22.14 -5.87 11.66
CA ARG A 277 -20.85 -5.21 11.50
C ARG A 277 -20.53 -4.91 10.03
N ASN A 278 -20.78 -5.86 9.14
CA ASN A 278 -20.56 -5.65 7.71
C ASN A 278 -21.43 -4.53 7.14
N ILE A 279 -22.72 -4.49 7.49
CA ILE A 279 -23.64 -3.43 7.05
C ILE A 279 -23.17 -2.07 7.56
N TRP A 280 -22.82 -1.97 8.83
CA TRP A 280 -22.34 -0.72 9.41
C TRP A 280 -21.00 -0.30 8.79
N PHE A 281 -20.06 -1.24 8.65
CA PHE A 281 -18.78 -1.02 7.96
C PHE A 281 -18.97 -0.48 6.54
N ARG A 282 -19.89 -1.09 5.76
CA ARG A 282 -20.22 -0.62 4.41
C ARG A 282 -20.83 0.79 4.43
N GLY A 283 -21.69 1.07 5.40
CA GLY A 283 -22.23 2.41 5.58
C GLY A 283 -21.16 3.44 5.92
N LEU A 284 -20.22 3.11 6.82
CA LEU A 284 -19.10 3.98 7.14
C LEU A 284 -18.19 4.26 5.92
N HIS A 285 -18.15 3.37 4.94
CA HIS A 285 -17.44 3.54 3.67
C HIS A 285 -18.32 4.12 2.55
N ASP A 286 -19.54 4.53 2.87
CA ASP A 286 -20.53 4.99 1.89
C ASP A 286 -20.72 3.98 0.74
N LYS A 287 -20.94 2.70 1.10
CA LYS A 287 -21.11 1.56 0.17
C LYS A 287 -22.38 0.78 0.43
N ILE A 288 -23.43 1.47 0.88
CA ILE A 288 -24.77 0.90 0.99
C ILE A 288 -25.47 0.95 -0.37
N SER A 289 -26.20 -0.11 -0.67
CA SER A 289 -26.96 -0.25 -1.92
C SER A 289 -28.31 0.52 -1.86
N CYS A 290 -28.30 1.79 -1.41
CA CYS A 290 -29.47 2.64 -1.43
C CYS A 290 -29.85 3.03 -2.88
N ARG A 291 -31.12 3.31 -3.12
CA ARG A 291 -31.67 3.50 -4.48
C ARG A 291 -31.02 4.66 -5.21
N ALA A 292 -30.75 5.77 -4.52
CA ALA A 292 -30.04 6.91 -5.11
C ALA A 292 -28.66 6.53 -5.64
N ARG A 293 -27.93 5.68 -4.89
CA ARG A 293 -26.61 5.22 -5.32
C ARG A 293 -26.70 4.19 -6.46
N LEU A 294 -27.66 3.28 -6.41
CA LEU A 294 -27.90 2.32 -7.49
C LEU A 294 -28.30 3.04 -8.78
N HIS A 295 -29.16 4.05 -8.69
CA HIS A 295 -29.51 4.92 -9.82
C HIS A 295 -28.28 5.63 -10.43
N SER A 296 -27.43 6.20 -9.59
CA SER A 296 -26.18 6.86 -10.05
C SER A 296 -25.20 5.92 -10.76
N LEU A 297 -25.12 4.65 -10.34
CA LEU A 297 -24.17 3.68 -10.89
C LEU A 297 -24.75 2.85 -12.03
N LEU A 298 -26.05 2.58 -12.02
CA LEU A 298 -26.75 1.72 -12.96
C LEU A 298 -28.10 2.33 -13.37
N PRO A 299 -28.11 3.52 -14.04
CA PRO A 299 -29.36 4.25 -14.31
C PRO A 299 -30.36 3.46 -15.16
N LEU A 300 -29.88 2.58 -16.04
CA LEU A 300 -30.76 1.75 -16.87
C LEU A 300 -31.50 0.68 -16.05
N ALA A 301 -30.87 0.12 -15.03
CA ALA A 301 -31.48 -0.89 -14.16
C ALA A 301 -32.30 -0.27 -13.02
N PHE A 302 -31.94 0.92 -12.59
CA PHE A 302 -32.59 1.67 -11.51
C PHE A 302 -32.96 3.07 -12.01
N PRO A 303 -34.10 3.23 -12.74
CA PRO A 303 -34.42 4.49 -13.42
C PRO A 303 -34.79 5.63 -12.47
N SER A 304 -35.07 5.37 -11.21
CA SER A 304 -35.43 6.37 -10.21
C SER A 304 -34.59 6.24 -8.94
N PRO A 305 -34.13 7.36 -8.34
CA PRO A 305 -33.45 7.39 -7.05
C PRO A 305 -34.39 7.33 -5.85
N THR A 306 -35.74 7.29 -6.06
CA THR A 306 -36.72 7.39 -4.99
C THR A 306 -36.77 6.14 -4.11
N CYS A 307 -37.10 6.33 -2.84
CA CYS A 307 -37.24 5.24 -1.87
C CYS A 307 -38.42 4.30 -2.29
N SER A 308 -38.14 3.01 -2.37
CA SER A 308 -39.14 2.02 -2.75
C SER A 308 -40.24 1.82 -1.69
N ILE A 309 -39.93 2.10 -0.41
CA ILE A 309 -40.88 1.92 0.71
C ILE A 309 -41.78 3.16 0.89
N TYR A 310 -41.22 4.36 0.70
CA TYR A 310 -41.93 5.62 1.01
C TYR A 310 -42.25 6.46 -0.22
N SER A 311 -41.57 6.26 -1.34
CA SER A 311 -41.82 6.84 -2.68
C SER A 311 -41.80 8.38 -2.83
N LEU A 312 -41.70 9.15 -1.74
CA LEU A 312 -41.74 10.62 -1.76
C LEU A 312 -40.39 11.29 -1.64
N SER A 313 -39.31 10.54 -1.34
CA SER A 313 -37.99 11.08 -1.09
C SER A 313 -36.94 10.26 -1.80
N SER A 314 -35.79 10.90 -2.13
CA SER A 314 -34.61 10.21 -2.62
C SER A 314 -34.05 9.29 -1.55
N ASP A 315 -33.75 8.05 -1.92
CA ASP A 315 -33.21 7.03 -1.02
C ASP A 315 -31.71 7.16 -0.90
N SER A 316 -31.25 8.28 -0.31
CA SER A 316 -29.85 8.45 0.13
C SER A 316 -29.50 7.48 1.24
N GLN A 317 -28.22 7.37 1.63
CA GLN A 317 -27.83 6.51 2.76
C GLN A 317 -28.51 6.92 4.07
N ASP A 318 -28.64 8.24 4.32
CA ASP A 318 -29.34 8.75 5.50
C ASP A 318 -30.83 8.42 5.45
N HIS A 319 -31.47 8.57 4.28
CA HIS A 319 -32.85 8.17 4.11
C HIS A 319 -33.01 6.65 4.26
N PHE A 320 -32.10 5.89 3.67
CA PHE A 320 -32.11 4.43 3.77
C PHE A 320 -32.08 3.92 5.21
N PHE A 321 -31.33 4.56 6.09
CA PHE A 321 -31.21 4.10 7.48
C PHE A 321 -32.08 4.87 8.47
N PHE A 322 -32.22 6.19 8.33
CA PHE A 322 -32.67 7.05 9.43
C PHE A 322 -33.91 7.88 9.13
N THR A 323 -33.95 8.57 7.97
CA THR A 323 -34.96 9.61 7.72
C THR A 323 -36.21 9.13 6.98
N CYS A 324 -36.25 7.88 6.48
CA CYS A 324 -37.49 7.27 5.98
C CYS A 324 -38.48 7.14 7.12
N PRO A 325 -39.73 7.64 7.01
CA PRO A 325 -40.70 7.67 8.10
C PRO A 325 -40.96 6.29 8.73
N LEU A 326 -41.09 5.24 7.92
CA LEU A 326 -41.30 3.89 8.42
C LEU A 326 -40.07 3.33 9.13
N LYS A 327 -38.88 3.64 8.65
CA LYS A 327 -37.63 3.21 9.29
C LYS A 327 -37.32 4.05 10.54
N ASN A 328 -37.67 5.33 10.55
CA ASN A 328 -37.60 6.18 11.73
C ASN A 328 -38.50 5.68 12.87
N ALA A 329 -39.71 5.18 12.54
CA ALA A 329 -40.57 4.58 13.53
C ALA A 329 -39.92 3.35 14.23
N VAL A 330 -39.09 2.58 13.52
CA VAL A 330 -38.27 1.51 14.11
C VAL A 330 -37.25 2.08 15.10
N TRP A 331 -36.58 3.15 14.73
CA TRP A 331 -35.61 3.81 15.60
C TRP A 331 -36.31 4.37 16.86
N ILE A 332 -37.44 5.01 16.74
CA ILE A 332 -38.23 5.49 17.87
C ILE A 332 -38.56 4.34 18.81
N GLY A 333 -39.07 3.21 18.30
CA GLY A 333 -39.38 2.06 19.11
C GLY A 333 -38.18 1.51 19.89
N MET A 334 -37.09 1.25 19.19
CA MET A 334 -35.86 0.72 19.82
C MET A 334 -35.19 1.74 20.76
N TRP A 335 -35.19 3.03 20.40
CA TRP A 335 -34.54 4.06 21.20
C TRP A 335 -35.28 4.33 22.51
N LEU A 336 -36.63 4.40 22.47
CA LEU A 336 -37.44 4.54 23.67
C LEU A 336 -37.25 3.36 24.62
N GLU A 337 -37.23 2.15 24.09
CA GLU A 337 -37.09 0.95 24.90
C GLU A 337 -35.76 0.83 25.60
N PHE A 338 -34.63 1.15 24.92
CA PHE A 338 -33.30 0.91 25.44
C PHE A 338 -32.65 2.17 26.04
N PHE A 339 -33.07 3.37 25.64
CA PHE A 339 -32.48 4.64 26.08
C PHE A 339 -33.47 5.61 26.72
N GLY A 340 -34.77 5.31 26.70
CA GLY A 340 -35.79 6.13 27.36
C GLY A 340 -36.05 7.49 26.70
N THR A 341 -35.54 7.73 25.50
CA THR A 341 -35.64 9.02 24.79
C THR A 341 -36.08 8.82 23.35
N ILE A 342 -36.59 9.87 22.71
CA ILE A 342 -36.88 9.85 21.27
C ILE A 342 -35.61 10.30 20.52
N PRO A 343 -35.14 9.53 19.52
CA PRO A 343 -33.95 9.89 18.78
C PRO A 343 -34.21 11.07 17.85
N THR A 344 -33.28 12.03 17.85
CA THR A 344 -33.25 13.05 16.80
C THR A 344 -32.43 12.54 15.59
N PRO A 345 -32.64 13.06 14.37
CA PRO A 345 -31.81 12.71 13.21
C PRO A 345 -30.31 12.91 13.49
N THR A 346 -29.96 14.00 14.19
CA THR A 346 -28.60 14.31 14.60
C THR A 346 -28.04 13.25 15.59
N ALA A 347 -28.85 12.77 16.54
CA ALA A 347 -28.43 11.74 17.48
C ALA A 347 -28.13 10.41 16.76
N LEU A 348 -28.97 10.02 15.78
CA LEU A 348 -28.75 8.82 14.95
C LEU A 348 -27.50 8.96 14.08
N HIS A 349 -27.29 10.12 13.47
CA HIS A 349 -26.08 10.42 12.70
C HIS A 349 -24.81 10.36 13.58
N ASN A 350 -24.86 10.96 14.79
CA ASN A 350 -23.76 10.92 15.73
C ASN A 350 -23.46 9.49 16.23
N ALA A 351 -24.50 8.71 16.48
CA ALA A 351 -24.34 7.30 16.85
C ALA A 351 -23.71 6.48 15.74
N PHE A 352 -24.10 6.74 14.49
CA PHE A 352 -23.58 6.04 13.32
C PHE A 352 -22.13 6.39 13.02
N HIS A 353 -21.81 7.69 12.92
CA HIS A 353 -20.50 8.17 12.46
C HIS A 353 -19.47 8.36 13.57
N PHE A 354 -19.89 8.73 14.80
CA PHE A 354 -18.97 9.06 15.91
C PHE A 354 -19.07 8.10 17.08
N PHE A 355 -20.00 7.12 17.01
CA PHE A 355 -20.23 6.15 18.10
C PHE A 355 -20.59 6.84 19.43
N SER A 356 -21.33 7.95 19.33
CA SER A 356 -21.88 8.68 20.44
C SER A 356 -23.29 8.16 20.72
N PHE A 357 -23.46 7.44 21.83
CA PHE A 357 -24.72 6.85 22.22
C PHE A 357 -25.18 7.46 23.54
N PRO A 358 -26.51 7.55 23.78
CA PRO A 358 -27.03 7.82 25.11
C PRO A 358 -26.75 6.66 26.06
N SER A 359 -26.88 6.91 27.36
CA SER A 359 -26.77 5.86 28.37
C SER A 359 -27.89 4.84 28.20
N SER A 360 -27.54 3.55 28.24
CA SER A 360 -28.53 2.48 28.19
C SER A 360 -29.28 2.39 29.52
N LEU A 361 -30.60 2.18 29.46
CA LEU A 361 -31.44 1.86 30.62
C LEU A 361 -31.04 0.51 31.23
N ASN A 362 -30.59 -0.42 30.38
CA ASN A 362 -30.03 -1.70 30.82
C ASN A 362 -28.52 -1.70 30.63
N SER A 363 -27.77 -1.62 31.76
CA SER A 363 -26.31 -1.57 31.77
C SER A 363 -25.63 -2.81 31.21
N SER A 364 -26.33 -3.97 31.16
CA SER A 364 -25.77 -5.22 30.61
C SER A 364 -25.72 -5.25 29.08
N ILE A 365 -26.47 -4.37 28.40
CA ILE A 365 -26.56 -4.35 26.92
C ILE A 365 -25.79 -3.14 26.37
N PRO A 366 -24.69 -3.34 25.65
CA PRO A 366 -23.94 -2.24 25.07
C PRO A 366 -24.78 -1.45 24.05
N PRO A 367 -24.83 -0.12 24.13
CA PRO A 367 -25.60 0.71 23.19
C PRO A 367 -25.24 0.49 21.73
N SER A 368 -23.97 0.20 21.43
CA SER A 368 -23.51 -0.15 20.08
C SER A 368 -24.16 -1.43 19.54
N THR A 369 -24.46 -2.40 20.42
CA THR A 369 -25.12 -3.65 20.05
C THR A 369 -26.57 -3.41 19.71
N VAL A 370 -27.29 -2.60 20.51
CA VAL A 370 -28.67 -2.16 20.21
C VAL A 370 -28.69 -1.48 18.84
N PHE A 371 -27.81 -0.52 18.61
CA PHE A 371 -27.73 0.23 17.36
C PHE A 371 -27.44 -0.68 16.16
N GLY A 372 -26.44 -1.55 16.25
CA GLY A 372 -26.07 -2.46 15.17
C GLY A 372 -27.14 -3.50 14.84
N CYS A 373 -27.87 -4.02 15.85
CA CYS A 373 -28.98 -4.94 15.64
C CYS A 373 -30.17 -4.26 14.97
N THR A 374 -30.43 -2.99 15.30
CA THR A 374 -31.47 -2.18 14.65
C THR A 374 -31.13 -1.93 13.19
N LEU A 375 -29.88 -1.54 12.88
CA LEU A 375 -29.40 -1.40 11.49
C LEU A 375 -29.59 -2.70 10.70
N LEU A 376 -29.24 -3.84 11.28
CA LEU A 376 -29.37 -5.14 10.64
C LEU A 376 -30.84 -5.48 10.36
N ALA A 377 -31.75 -5.23 11.32
CA ALA A 377 -33.18 -5.51 11.18
C ALA A 377 -33.79 -4.62 10.08
N ILE A 378 -33.51 -3.32 10.09
CA ILE A 378 -33.94 -2.39 9.03
C ILE A 378 -33.45 -2.86 7.65
N TRP A 379 -32.15 -3.20 7.54
CA TRP A 379 -31.56 -3.67 6.30
C TRP A 379 -32.20 -4.96 5.79
N ARG A 380 -32.45 -5.95 6.65
CA ARG A 380 -33.07 -7.21 6.28
C ARG A 380 -34.51 -7.00 5.79
N HIS A 381 -35.36 -6.30 6.55
CA HIS A 381 -36.73 -6.06 6.18
C HIS A 381 -36.88 -5.16 4.94
N HIS A 382 -35.92 -4.24 4.69
CA HIS A 382 -35.91 -3.49 3.45
C HIS A 382 -35.71 -4.41 2.24
N TRP A 383 -34.79 -5.36 2.30
CA TRP A 383 -34.57 -6.29 1.19
C TRP A 383 -35.63 -7.36 1.06
N THR A 384 -36.22 -7.80 2.16
CA THR A 384 -37.44 -8.66 2.14
C THR A 384 -38.62 -7.96 1.46
N PHE A 385 -38.78 -6.65 1.69
CA PHE A 385 -39.77 -5.85 0.95
C PHE A 385 -39.46 -5.81 -0.56
N ILE A 386 -38.16 -5.61 -0.93
CA ILE A 386 -37.79 -5.48 -2.35
C ILE A 386 -37.85 -6.80 -3.11
N PHE A 387 -37.47 -7.92 -2.49
CA PHE A 387 -37.35 -9.21 -3.18
C PHE A 387 -38.54 -10.13 -2.99
N ASP A 388 -39.24 -10.03 -1.85
CA ASP A 388 -40.30 -10.95 -1.46
C ASP A 388 -41.67 -10.24 -1.37
N ASP A 389 -41.74 -8.96 -1.77
CA ASP A 389 -42.96 -8.09 -1.70
C ASP A 389 -43.62 -8.07 -0.31
N SER A 390 -42.85 -8.41 0.74
CA SER A 390 -43.36 -8.43 2.10
C SER A 390 -43.43 -7.01 2.68
N PRO A 391 -44.57 -6.57 3.25
CA PRO A 391 -44.72 -5.18 3.70
C PRO A 391 -43.74 -4.84 4.82
N PHE A 392 -43.15 -3.61 4.75
CA PHE A 392 -42.29 -3.11 5.78
C PHE A 392 -43.09 -2.61 6.98
N VAL A 393 -43.23 -3.45 8.00
CA VAL A 393 -44.03 -3.16 9.22
C VAL A 393 -43.07 -2.82 10.37
N PRO A 394 -43.05 -1.57 10.85
CA PRO A 394 -42.05 -1.13 11.88
C PRO A 394 -42.05 -1.98 13.15
N SER A 395 -43.24 -2.41 13.65
CA SER A 395 -43.32 -3.25 14.85
C SER A 395 -42.72 -4.66 14.64
N ALA A 396 -42.85 -5.24 13.44
CA ALA A 396 -42.21 -6.51 13.11
C ALA A 396 -40.66 -6.37 13.03
N VAL A 397 -40.17 -5.25 12.50
CA VAL A 397 -38.75 -4.93 12.45
C VAL A 397 -38.16 -4.79 13.85
N VAL A 398 -38.84 -4.06 14.75
CA VAL A 398 -38.51 -3.96 16.16
C VAL A 398 -38.44 -5.32 16.83
N GLY A 399 -39.45 -6.18 16.58
CA GLY A 399 -39.47 -7.57 17.09
C GLY A 399 -38.26 -8.40 16.60
N THR A 400 -37.84 -8.21 15.34
CA THR A 400 -36.66 -8.88 14.77
C THR A 400 -35.36 -8.36 15.41
N ALA A 401 -35.25 -7.04 15.63
CA ALA A 401 -34.11 -6.45 16.32
C ALA A 401 -33.97 -6.98 17.74
N ARG A 402 -35.07 -7.03 18.52
CA ARG A 402 -35.10 -7.61 19.86
C ARG A 402 -34.66 -9.07 19.90
N LYS A 403 -35.23 -9.92 19.02
CA LYS A 403 -34.83 -11.35 18.93
C LYS A 403 -33.33 -11.50 18.67
N THR A 404 -32.76 -10.67 17.77
CA THR A 404 -31.35 -10.69 17.48
C THR A 404 -30.53 -10.27 18.68
N LEU A 405 -30.98 -9.24 19.40
CA LEU A 405 -30.33 -8.72 20.60
C LEU A 405 -30.29 -9.76 21.73
N THR A 406 -31.45 -10.37 22.05
CA THR A 406 -31.57 -11.43 23.06
C THR A 406 -30.63 -12.59 22.78
N ARG A 407 -30.54 -13.03 21.53
CA ARG A 407 -29.61 -14.09 21.14
C ARG A 407 -28.14 -13.70 21.40
N ILE A 408 -27.75 -12.47 21.05
CA ILE A 408 -26.36 -12.02 21.28
C ILE A 408 -26.05 -11.92 22.77
N CYS A 409 -26.98 -11.40 23.59
CA CYS A 409 -26.78 -11.36 25.02
C CYS A 409 -26.58 -12.78 25.59
N GLN A 410 -27.38 -13.75 25.16
CA GLN A 410 -27.21 -15.14 25.56
C GLN A 410 -25.87 -15.72 25.11
N GLU A 411 -25.41 -15.42 23.89
CA GLU A 411 -24.10 -15.84 23.37
C GLU A 411 -22.94 -15.21 24.15
N LEU A 412 -23.07 -13.96 24.59
CA LEU A 412 -22.07 -13.25 25.40
C LEU A 412 -22.02 -13.76 26.86
N ASP A 413 -23.16 -14.07 27.43
CA ASP A 413 -23.25 -14.64 28.79
C ASP A 413 -22.67 -16.04 28.88
N LEU A 414 -22.77 -16.82 27.78
CA LEU A 414 -22.20 -18.18 27.67
C LEU A 414 -20.67 -18.16 27.39
N ASN A 415 -20.14 -17.07 26.82
CA ASN A 415 -18.72 -16.92 26.47
C ASN A 415 -18.17 -15.55 26.91
N PRO A 416 -17.90 -15.36 28.22
CA PRO A 416 -17.42 -14.10 28.76
C PRO A 416 -16.00 -13.69 28.32
N LEU A 417 -15.34 -14.49 27.46
CA LEU A 417 -13.95 -14.28 27.02
C LEU A 417 -13.80 -13.67 25.60
N PHE A 418 -14.87 -13.15 25.00
CA PHE A 418 -14.78 -12.43 23.72
C PHE A 418 -14.95 -10.92 23.86
#